data_ad3829b3d86f72513ab43d4d9c8b0baf
#
_entry.id   ad3829b3d86f72513ab43d4d9c8b0baf
#
_cell.length_a   1.000
_cell.length_b   1.000
_cell.length_c   1.000
_cell.angle_alpha   90.00
_cell.angle_beta   90.00
_cell.angle_gamma   90.00
#
_symmetry.space_group_name_H-M   'P 1'
#
loop_
_entity.id
_entity.type
_entity.pdbx_description
1 polymer ?
#
loop_
_entity_poly.entity_id
_entity_poly.type
_entity_poly.pdbx_seq_one_letter_code
_entity_poly.pdbx_strand_id
1 'polypeptide(L)' 'MTGTDHEHKEAVQEAARWLATTPDHMKPHPVVPALRARFGLSAKEACEAITQACLIRGRAL' A
#
# COMPACT_ATOMS: atom_id res chain seq x y z
N MET A 1 1.90 20.49 9.21
CA MET A 1 0.83 19.86 8.45
C MET A 1 1.32 19.19 7.20
N THR A 2 2.09 19.90 6.42
CA THR A 2 2.64 19.34 5.19
C THR A 2 3.54 18.13 5.45
N GLY A 3 4.28 18.13 6.55
CA GLY A 3 5.15 17.01 6.89
C GLY A 3 4.38 15.71 7.11
N THR A 4 3.22 15.81 7.73
CA THR A 4 2.39 14.63 7.99
C THR A 4 1.88 14.03 6.68
N ASP A 5 1.45 14.89 5.75
CA ASP A 5 0.97 14.43 4.45
C ASP A 5 2.07 13.73 3.68
N HIS A 6 3.29 14.25 3.75
CA HIS A 6 4.43 13.62 3.08
C HIS A 6 4.73 12.26 3.66
N GLU A 7 4.70 12.13 4.98
CA GLU A 7 4.98 10.87 5.63
C GLU A 7 3.95 9.82 5.24
N HIS A 8 2.66 10.21 5.22
CA HIS A 8 1.60 9.29 4.84
C HIS A 8 1.71 8.90 3.38
N LYS A 9 2.06 9.84 2.53
CA LYS A 9 2.21 9.57 1.11
C LYS A 9 3.36 8.58 0.86
N GLU A 10 4.47 8.76 1.55
CA GLU A 10 5.59 7.84 1.44
C GLU A 10 5.21 6.44 1.90
N ALA A 11 4.48 6.35 3.01
CA ALA A 11 4.03 5.07 3.53
C ALA A 11 3.09 4.37 2.54
N VAL A 12 2.21 5.14 1.90
CA VAL A 12 1.31 4.60 0.87
C VAL A 12 2.12 4.05 -0.30
N GLN A 13 3.13 4.79 -0.74
CA GLN A 13 3.96 4.35 -1.86
C GLN A 13 4.76 3.10 -1.51
N GLU A 14 5.29 3.02 -0.30
CA GLU A 14 6.00 1.83 0.15
C GLU A 14 5.09 0.62 0.20
N ALA A 15 3.89 0.82 0.74
CA ALA A 15 2.90 -0.25 0.80
C ALA A 15 2.52 -0.73 -0.59
N ALA A 16 2.32 0.21 -1.51
CA ALA A 16 1.97 -0.11 -2.89
C ALA A 16 3.09 -0.92 -3.56
N ARG A 17 4.32 -0.51 -3.35
CA ARG A 17 5.47 -1.21 -3.92
C ARG A 17 5.58 -2.62 -3.34
N TRP A 18 5.40 -2.74 -2.04
CA TRP A 18 5.44 -4.04 -1.39
C TRP A 18 4.35 -4.96 -1.93
N LEU A 19 3.13 -4.43 -2.08
CA LEU A 19 2.03 -5.21 -2.64
C LEU A 19 2.30 -5.64 -4.07
N ALA A 20 2.87 -4.74 -4.87
CA ALA A 20 3.14 -5.02 -6.28
C ALA A 20 4.21 -6.11 -6.45
N THR A 21 5.14 -6.20 -5.50
CA THR A 21 6.23 -7.15 -5.58
C THR A 21 5.97 -8.45 -4.81
N THR A 22 4.90 -8.51 -4.02
CA THR A 22 4.58 -9.68 -3.21
C THR A 22 3.54 -10.54 -3.92
N PRO A 23 3.82 -11.84 -4.13
CA PRO A 23 2.83 -12.74 -4.73
C PRO A 23 1.57 -12.84 -3.87
N ASP A 24 0.43 -13.09 -4.49
CA ASP A 24 -0.85 -13.16 -3.79
C ASP A 24 -0.84 -14.18 -2.65
N HIS A 25 -0.22 -15.33 -2.87
CA HIS A 25 -0.18 -16.37 -1.84
C HIS A 25 0.70 -16.01 -0.65
N MET A 26 1.53 -14.97 -0.79
CA MET A 26 2.39 -14.50 0.30
C MET A 26 1.80 -13.28 1.01
N LYS A 27 0.72 -12.71 0.48
CA LYS A 27 0.10 -11.55 1.09
C LYS A 27 -0.76 -11.96 2.28
N PRO A 28 -0.67 -11.23 3.40
CA PRO A 28 -1.56 -11.48 4.52
C PRO A 28 -2.98 -11.07 4.15
N HIS A 29 -3.95 -11.84 4.56
CA HIS A 29 -5.36 -11.53 4.33
C HIS A 29 -6.10 -11.52 5.66
N PRO A 30 -6.99 -10.54 5.87
CA PRO A 30 -7.35 -9.46 4.93
C PRO A 30 -6.22 -8.44 4.75
N VAL A 31 -6.10 -7.92 3.55
CA VAL A 31 -4.98 -7.06 3.18
C VAL A 31 -5.04 -5.69 3.87
N VAL A 32 -6.25 -5.08 3.90
CA VAL A 32 -6.39 -3.72 4.45
C VAL A 32 -5.93 -3.63 5.91
N PRO A 33 -6.41 -4.48 6.83
CA PRO A 33 -5.93 -4.45 8.21
C PRO A 33 -4.42 -4.70 8.32
N ALA A 34 -3.90 -5.59 7.46
CA ALA A 34 -2.46 -5.88 7.46
C ALA A 34 -1.64 -4.66 7.07
N LEU A 35 -2.09 -3.92 6.06
CA LEU A 35 -1.41 -2.69 5.63
C LEU A 35 -1.46 -1.63 6.70
N ARG A 36 -2.60 -1.50 7.37
CA ARG A 36 -2.75 -0.52 8.44
C ARG A 36 -1.79 -0.82 9.59
N ALA A 37 -1.67 -2.08 9.96
CA ALA A 37 -0.78 -2.47 11.05
C ALA A 37 0.69 -2.37 10.66
N ARG A 38 1.00 -2.76 9.44
CA ARG A 38 2.39 -2.85 8.98
C ARG A 38 2.98 -1.48 8.64
N PHE A 39 2.21 -0.62 8.01
CA PHE A 39 2.69 0.68 7.52
C PHE A 39 2.07 1.87 8.25
N GLY A 40 1.20 1.61 9.21
CA GLY A 40 0.57 2.68 9.97
C GLY A 40 -0.41 3.49 9.13
N LEU A 41 -1.05 2.87 8.16
CA LEU A 41 -1.97 3.56 7.25
C LEU A 41 -3.39 3.60 7.80
N SER A 42 -4.15 4.63 7.39
CA SER A 42 -5.59 4.65 7.61
C SER A 42 -6.24 3.69 6.61
N ALA A 43 -7.53 3.40 6.82
CA ALA A 43 -8.27 2.53 5.90
C ALA A 43 -8.25 3.10 4.49
N LYS A 44 -8.42 4.42 4.37
CA LYS A 44 -8.41 5.10 3.08
C LYS A 44 -7.03 4.96 2.40
N GLU A 45 -5.99 5.18 3.16
CA GLU A 45 -4.64 5.09 2.63
C GLU A 45 -4.27 3.67 2.22
N ALA A 46 -4.74 2.69 2.98
CA ALA A 46 -4.53 1.30 2.60
C ALA A 46 -5.21 0.98 1.27
N CYS A 47 -6.41 1.49 1.07
CA CYS A 47 -7.10 1.32 -0.21
C CYS A 47 -6.36 2.00 -1.35
N GLU A 48 -5.80 3.19 -1.11
CA GLU A 48 -4.98 3.88 -2.11
C GLU A 48 -3.76 3.05 -2.48
N ALA A 49 -3.11 2.46 -1.49
CA ALA A 49 -1.94 1.63 -1.73
C ALA A 49 -2.30 0.44 -2.62
N ILE A 50 -3.44 -0.18 -2.38
CA ILE A 50 -3.90 -1.29 -3.20
C ILE A 50 -4.13 -0.84 -4.63
N THR A 51 -4.78 0.31 -4.81
CA THR A 51 -5.02 0.86 -6.14
C THR A 51 -3.71 1.14 -6.87
N GLN A 52 -2.75 1.76 -6.19
CA GLN A 52 -1.46 2.04 -6.78
C GLN A 52 -0.70 0.77 -7.15
N ALA A 53 -0.80 -0.25 -6.29
CA ALA A 53 -0.15 -1.53 -6.58
C ALA A 53 -0.71 -2.14 -7.86
N CYS A 54 -2.02 -2.06 -8.05
CA CYS A 54 -2.65 -2.56 -9.27
C CYS A 54 -2.15 -1.81 -10.50
N LEU A 55 -1.98 -0.50 -10.39
CA LEU A 55 -1.46 0.32 -11.49
C LEU A 55 -0.02 -0.06 -11.82
N ILE A 56 0.80 -0.26 -10.80
CA ILE A 56 2.19 -0.66 -10.99
C ILE A 56 2.28 -2.00 -11.72
N ARG A 57 1.49 -2.96 -11.27
CA ARG A 57 1.48 -4.30 -11.89
C ARG A 57 0.97 -4.24 -13.32
N GLY A 58 -0.02 -3.39 -13.57
CA GLY A 58 -0.53 -3.20 -14.92
C GLY A 58 0.51 -2.65 -15.86
N ARG A 59 1.35 -1.74 -15.37
CA ARG A 59 2.41 -1.16 -16.17
C ARG A 59 3.54 -2.14 -16.44
N ALA A 60 3.73 -3.09 -15.54
CA ALA A 60 4.79 -4.08 -15.67
C ALA A 60 4.51 -5.09 -16.78
N LEU A 61 3.27 -5.19 -17.19
CA LEU A 61 2.89 -6.06 -18.28
C LEU A 61 3.15 -5.40 -19.62
#